data_06ead359949e0aa64356bb405e86a6b3
#
_entry.id   06ead359949e0aa64356bb405e86a6b3
#
_cell.length_a   1.000
_cell.length_b   1.000
_cell.length_c   1.000
_cell.angle_alpha   90.00
_cell.angle_beta   90.00
_cell.angle_gamma   90.00
#
_symmetry.space_group_name_H-M   'P 1'
#
loop_
_entity.id
_entity.type
_entity.pdbx_description
1 polymer ?
#
loop_
_entity_poly.entity_id
_entity_poly.type
_entity_poly.pdbx_seq_one_letter_code
_entity_poly.pdbx_strand_id
1 'polypeptide(L)'
;MILGAFLATLNQTIMSVATPELMVDFNISAATAQWLTTGYLLVNGILIPITAYFMQRFTTRQLFLASMVIFLAGTIVSAVSTTFPVLLTGRMIQAAGAGIIMPLLTNVIFTIYPPNKRGAAMGMVGFAIIFAPAIGPTLAGYILENYEWELMFYGMIPFTLLVIIFGFIYLKNVSEQVITKMDIISVILSTIGFGTLLYGFSRAGSEGWSSSEVLVSIAVGLSALGLFTRRQLTSQNPLLDLRAFKYNMFSLTTIINIAVTMVMYADMMLLPLYLQSARGYTALESGLLLLPGALVMGFLMPITGRLFDRYGAKWLSIIGLIITIITTIGFIDLTDSTSYTYLVLMSTGRRIGMALMLMPIQTAGLNQLPSSLTAHGTAISNTIRQVAGAVGTSLLVTVMTNRTETHFKEMMSTGGNMAGQEHMIIEATIQGINDAYVVIIGIGLIGLILSFFIKRVGQVSEEDSGAKIQKVMIKET
;
A
#
# COMPACT_ATOMS: atom_id res chain seq x y z
N MET A 1 18.84 -3.84 -4.09
CA MET A 1 17.44 -4.17 -3.75
C MET A 1 16.57 -2.93 -3.55
N ILE A 2 16.98 -1.94 -2.75
CA ILE A 2 16.22 -0.68 -2.53
C ILE A 2 15.92 0.03 -3.86
N LEU A 3 16.89 0.11 -4.78
CA LEU A 3 16.68 0.68 -6.11
C LEU A 3 15.63 -0.10 -6.93
N GLY A 4 15.58 -1.42 -6.82
CA GLY A 4 14.54 -2.22 -7.47
C GLY A 4 13.15 -1.93 -6.91
N ALA A 5 13.02 -1.79 -5.58
CA ALA A 5 11.77 -1.41 -4.93
C ALA A 5 11.34 0.02 -5.34
N PHE A 6 12.29 0.95 -5.43
CA PHE A 6 12.05 2.30 -5.94
C PHE A 6 11.51 2.30 -7.37
N LEU A 7 12.15 1.56 -8.30
CA LEU A 7 11.68 1.47 -9.69
C LEU A 7 10.29 0.85 -9.81
N ALA A 8 10.00 -0.21 -9.03
CA ALA A 8 8.69 -0.84 -9.02
C ALA A 8 7.59 0.12 -8.52
N THR A 9 7.88 0.91 -7.48
CA THR A 9 6.95 1.90 -6.93
C THR A 9 6.80 3.10 -7.87
N LEU A 10 7.90 3.57 -8.46
CA LEU A 10 7.89 4.65 -9.45
C LEU A 10 7.01 4.27 -10.66
N ASN A 11 7.20 3.09 -11.21
CA ASN A 11 6.40 2.59 -12.32
C ASN A 11 4.90 2.52 -12.01
N GLN A 12 4.54 2.16 -10.78
CA GLN A 12 3.14 2.16 -10.34
C GLN A 12 2.53 3.57 -10.36
N THR A 13 3.28 4.58 -9.95
CA THR A 13 2.78 5.96 -9.81
C THR A 13 2.77 6.76 -11.10
N ILE A 14 3.71 6.52 -12.01
CA ILE A 14 3.74 7.13 -13.33
C ILE A 14 2.46 6.81 -14.12
N MET A 15 1.96 5.59 -14.01
CA MET A 15 0.81 5.09 -14.76
C MET A 15 -0.48 5.85 -14.45
N SER A 16 -0.65 6.33 -13.22
CA SER A 16 -1.87 7.07 -12.84
C SER A 16 -2.02 8.41 -13.58
N VAL A 17 -0.90 9.01 -13.97
CA VAL A 17 -0.88 10.29 -14.73
C VAL A 17 -1.09 10.06 -16.22
N ALA A 18 -0.63 8.92 -16.76
CA ALA A 18 -0.76 8.58 -18.17
C ALA A 18 -2.16 8.11 -18.58
N THR A 19 -3.00 7.74 -17.61
CA THR A 19 -4.33 7.15 -17.89
C THR A 19 -5.19 7.97 -18.86
N PRO A 20 -5.34 9.31 -18.75
CA PRO A 20 -6.16 10.10 -19.67
C PRO A 20 -5.66 10.06 -21.11
N GLU A 21 -4.33 10.11 -21.32
CA GLU A 21 -3.75 10.06 -22.66
C GLU A 21 -3.93 8.69 -23.31
N LEU A 22 -3.73 7.61 -22.53
CA LEU A 22 -3.99 6.25 -22.99
C LEU A 22 -5.46 5.99 -23.35
N MET A 23 -6.41 6.68 -22.70
CA MET A 23 -7.81 6.64 -23.07
C MET A 23 -8.04 7.20 -24.48
N VAL A 24 -7.36 8.27 -24.84
CA VAL A 24 -7.45 8.89 -26.15
C VAL A 24 -6.74 8.03 -27.18
N ASP A 25 -5.52 7.61 -26.94
CA ASP A 25 -4.67 6.88 -27.87
C ASP A 25 -5.24 5.50 -28.23
N PHE A 26 -5.72 4.75 -27.25
CA PHE A 26 -6.36 3.44 -27.48
C PHE A 26 -7.87 3.51 -27.71
N ASN A 27 -8.47 4.70 -27.69
CA ASN A 27 -9.92 4.92 -27.83
C ASN A 27 -10.76 4.02 -26.88
N ILE A 28 -10.42 4.05 -25.59
CA ILE A 28 -11.04 3.23 -24.53
C ILE A 28 -11.71 4.09 -23.47
N SER A 29 -12.68 3.50 -22.76
CA SER A 29 -13.35 4.15 -21.64
C SER A 29 -12.45 4.26 -20.41
N ALA A 30 -12.75 5.21 -19.51
CA ALA A 30 -12.07 5.37 -18.23
C ALA A 30 -12.10 4.07 -17.37
N ALA A 31 -13.24 3.36 -17.38
CA ALA A 31 -13.39 2.08 -16.70
C ALA A 31 -12.46 1.00 -17.26
N THR A 32 -12.22 1.00 -18.58
CA THR A 32 -11.27 0.09 -19.21
C THR A 32 -9.84 0.47 -18.87
N ALA A 33 -9.49 1.75 -18.96
CA ALA A 33 -8.15 2.25 -18.66
C ALA A 33 -7.75 2.01 -17.18
N GLN A 34 -8.71 2.08 -16.26
CA GLN A 34 -8.48 1.79 -14.84
C GLN A 34 -7.92 0.38 -14.59
N TRP A 35 -8.15 -0.59 -15.49
CA TRP A 35 -7.58 -1.93 -15.39
C TRP A 35 -6.06 -1.95 -15.41
N LEU A 36 -5.38 -0.96 -15.97
CA LEU A 36 -3.92 -0.84 -15.93
C LEU A 36 -3.40 -0.69 -14.49
N THR A 37 -4.16 -0.03 -13.64
CA THR A 37 -3.84 0.12 -12.20
C THR A 37 -4.42 -1.01 -11.38
N THR A 38 -5.71 -1.33 -11.55
CA THR A 38 -6.41 -2.37 -10.79
C THR A 38 -5.81 -3.75 -11.06
N GLY A 39 -5.55 -4.11 -12.32
CA GLY A 39 -4.91 -5.37 -12.69
C GLY A 39 -3.50 -5.51 -12.10
N TYR A 40 -2.72 -4.42 -12.11
CA TYR A 40 -1.41 -4.38 -11.45
C TYR A 40 -1.51 -4.64 -9.94
N LEU A 41 -2.42 -3.97 -9.25
CA LEU A 41 -2.63 -4.14 -7.81
C LEU A 41 -3.14 -5.54 -7.46
N LEU A 42 -4.02 -6.12 -8.28
CA LEU A 42 -4.53 -7.49 -8.10
C LEU A 42 -3.40 -8.52 -8.20
N VAL A 43 -2.61 -8.48 -9.28
CA VAL A 43 -1.50 -9.42 -9.48
C VAL A 43 -0.47 -9.27 -8.36
N ASN A 44 -0.15 -8.03 -7.98
CA ASN A 44 0.76 -7.75 -6.88
C ASN A 44 0.22 -8.34 -5.56
N GLY A 45 -1.06 -8.07 -5.23
CA GLY A 45 -1.70 -8.56 -4.00
C GLY A 45 -1.79 -10.09 -3.92
N ILE A 46 -2.03 -10.77 -5.05
CA ILE A 46 -2.07 -12.23 -5.15
C ILE A 46 -0.69 -12.86 -4.91
N LEU A 47 0.38 -12.23 -5.39
CA LEU A 47 1.73 -12.78 -5.29
C LEU A 47 2.39 -12.59 -3.94
N ILE A 48 2.02 -11.56 -3.19
CA ILE A 48 2.61 -11.28 -1.87
C ILE A 48 2.52 -12.50 -0.92
N PRO A 49 1.37 -13.17 -0.73
CA PRO A 49 1.28 -14.37 0.11
C PRO A 49 2.18 -15.51 -0.37
N ILE A 50 2.29 -15.69 -1.69
CA ILE A 50 3.09 -16.74 -2.32
C ILE A 50 4.59 -16.47 -2.15
N THR A 51 4.97 -15.21 -1.99
CA THR A 51 6.38 -14.79 -1.82
C THR A 51 7.02 -15.41 -0.58
N ALA A 52 6.26 -15.68 0.49
CA ALA A 52 6.77 -16.36 1.68
C ALA A 52 7.37 -17.74 1.32
N TYR A 53 6.67 -18.52 0.48
CA TYR A 53 7.18 -19.79 -0.04
C TYR A 53 8.42 -19.59 -0.93
N PHE A 54 8.39 -18.61 -1.83
CA PHE A 54 9.52 -18.35 -2.70
C PHE A 54 10.77 -17.93 -1.92
N MET A 55 10.64 -17.15 -0.85
CA MET A 55 11.75 -16.76 0.02
C MET A 55 12.37 -17.94 0.77
N GLN A 56 11.62 -18.99 1.05
CA GLN A 56 12.14 -20.22 1.64
C GLN A 56 12.78 -21.16 0.62
N ARG A 57 12.23 -21.21 -0.60
CA ARG A 57 12.64 -22.17 -1.63
C ARG A 57 13.83 -21.72 -2.46
N PHE A 58 13.92 -20.44 -2.78
CA PHE A 58 14.94 -19.87 -3.65
C PHE A 58 15.94 -19.01 -2.86
N THR A 59 17.17 -18.93 -3.37
CA THR A 59 18.14 -18.03 -2.77
C THR A 59 17.72 -16.57 -2.95
N THR A 60 18.15 -15.71 -2.05
CA THR A 60 17.89 -14.25 -2.11
C THR A 60 18.28 -13.67 -3.47
N ARG A 61 19.44 -14.07 -3.99
CA ARG A 61 19.94 -13.61 -5.30
C ARG A 61 19.09 -14.09 -6.46
N GLN A 62 18.76 -15.40 -6.48
CA GLN A 62 17.88 -15.96 -7.52
C GLN A 62 16.52 -15.28 -7.55
N LEU A 63 15.89 -15.13 -6.38
CA LEU A 63 14.55 -14.55 -6.29
C LEU A 63 14.55 -13.07 -6.69
N PHE A 64 15.54 -12.28 -6.26
CA PHE A 64 15.65 -10.89 -6.65
C PHE A 64 15.89 -10.73 -8.16
N LEU A 65 16.83 -11.50 -8.73
CA LEU A 65 17.12 -11.41 -10.16
C LEU A 65 15.92 -11.85 -11.01
N ALA A 66 15.26 -12.96 -10.63
CA ALA A 66 14.05 -13.44 -11.30
C ALA A 66 12.94 -12.37 -11.27
N SER A 67 12.72 -11.73 -10.10
CA SER A 67 11.73 -10.66 -9.97
C SER A 67 12.03 -9.46 -10.87
N MET A 68 13.29 -9.04 -10.91
CA MET A 68 13.71 -7.91 -11.75
C MET A 68 13.68 -8.24 -13.25
N VAL A 69 14.00 -9.48 -13.63
CA VAL A 69 13.90 -9.95 -15.03
C VAL A 69 12.42 -10.01 -15.46
N ILE A 70 11.53 -10.53 -14.62
CA ILE A 70 10.08 -10.53 -14.88
C ILE A 70 9.57 -9.09 -15.01
N PHE A 71 9.97 -8.19 -14.11
CA PHE A 71 9.63 -6.78 -14.17
C PHE A 71 10.12 -6.13 -15.46
N LEU A 72 11.37 -6.40 -15.87
CA LEU A 72 11.95 -5.91 -17.12
C LEU A 72 11.18 -6.44 -18.34
N ALA A 73 10.85 -7.73 -18.38
CA ALA A 73 10.08 -8.33 -19.47
C ALA A 73 8.72 -7.64 -19.62
N GLY A 74 8.01 -7.41 -18.50
CA GLY A 74 6.75 -6.66 -18.51
C GLY A 74 6.95 -5.20 -18.96
N THR A 75 8.06 -4.57 -18.58
CA THR A 75 8.39 -3.20 -19.02
C THR A 75 8.62 -3.15 -20.53
N ILE A 76 9.33 -4.11 -21.10
CA ILE A 76 9.57 -4.21 -22.55
C ILE A 76 8.23 -4.44 -23.29
N VAL A 77 7.40 -5.39 -22.82
CA VAL A 77 6.08 -5.64 -23.41
C VAL A 77 5.21 -4.39 -23.39
N SER A 78 5.24 -3.62 -22.28
CA SER A 78 4.51 -2.35 -22.17
C SER A 78 5.07 -1.27 -23.11
N ALA A 79 6.39 -1.21 -23.26
CA ALA A 79 7.07 -0.20 -24.10
C ALA A 79 6.79 -0.39 -25.61
N VAL A 80 6.58 -1.62 -26.06
CA VAL A 80 6.31 -1.94 -27.47
C VAL A 80 4.84 -2.21 -27.75
N SER A 81 3.96 -1.90 -26.79
CA SER A 81 2.54 -2.21 -26.93
C SER A 81 1.84 -1.26 -27.91
N THR A 82 1.18 -1.83 -28.90
CA THR A 82 0.38 -1.12 -29.90
C THR A 82 -1.12 -1.24 -29.66
N THR A 83 -1.52 -2.04 -28.65
CA THR A 83 -2.93 -2.25 -28.28
C THR A 83 -3.07 -2.32 -26.77
N PHE A 84 -4.23 -1.89 -26.26
CA PHE A 84 -4.54 -1.93 -24.84
C PHE A 84 -4.37 -3.32 -24.18
N PRO A 85 -4.82 -4.45 -24.76
CA PRO A 85 -4.61 -5.77 -24.15
C PRO A 85 -3.13 -6.16 -23.99
N VAL A 86 -2.27 -5.74 -24.93
CA VAL A 86 -0.81 -5.98 -24.84
C VAL A 86 -0.22 -5.14 -23.72
N LEU A 87 -0.60 -3.85 -23.63
CA LEU A 87 -0.17 -2.97 -22.53
C LEU A 87 -0.61 -3.54 -21.17
N LEU A 88 -1.88 -3.95 -21.05
CA LEU A 88 -2.40 -4.55 -19.81
C LEU A 88 -1.65 -5.83 -19.43
N THR A 89 -1.34 -6.70 -20.41
CA THR A 89 -0.55 -7.89 -20.17
C THR A 89 0.85 -7.56 -19.70
N GLY A 90 1.52 -6.58 -20.32
CA GLY A 90 2.82 -6.08 -19.88
C GLY A 90 2.78 -5.58 -18.43
N ARG A 91 1.74 -4.84 -18.06
CA ARG A 91 1.49 -4.35 -16.69
C ARG A 91 1.30 -5.48 -15.68
N MET A 92 0.57 -6.53 -16.04
CA MET A 92 0.39 -7.70 -15.18
C MET A 92 1.72 -8.46 -14.96
N ILE A 93 2.54 -8.59 -16.01
CA ILE A 93 3.88 -9.18 -15.90
C ILE A 93 4.79 -8.33 -15.00
N GLN A 94 4.77 -6.99 -15.17
CA GLN A 94 5.49 -6.07 -14.26
C GLN A 94 5.08 -6.26 -12.80
N ALA A 95 3.77 -6.34 -12.54
CA ALA A 95 3.22 -6.54 -11.20
C ALA A 95 3.70 -7.86 -10.59
N ALA A 96 3.83 -8.92 -11.39
CA ALA A 96 4.35 -10.21 -10.94
C ALA A 96 5.80 -10.10 -10.44
N GLY A 97 6.65 -9.32 -11.10
CA GLY A 97 7.98 -9.01 -10.61
C GLY A 97 7.96 -8.14 -9.35
N ALA A 98 7.21 -7.05 -9.37
CA ALA A 98 7.16 -6.06 -8.30
C ALA A 98 6.64 -6.63 -6.96
N GLY A 99 5.64 -7.52 -7.00
CA GLY A 99 5.01 -8.12 -5.81
C GLY A 99 5.97 -8.93 -4.93
N ILE A 100 7.07 -9.43 -5.52
CA ILE A 100 8.08 -10.19 -4.79
C ILE A 100 9.12 -9.27 -4.14
N ILE A 101 9.42 -8.12 -4.72
CA ILE A 101 10.55 -7.28 -4.32
C ILE A 101 10.41 -6.75 -2.89
N MET A 102 9.23 -6.26 -2.52
CA MET A 102 9.02 -5.62 -1.21
C MET A 102 9.09 -6.60 -0.03
N PRO A 103 8.39 -7.74 -0.04
CA PRO A 103 8.55 -8.74 1.00
C PRO A 103 9.98 -9.26 1.09
N LEU A 104 10.62 -9.52 -0.05
CA LEU A 104 12.01 -9.99 -0.10
C LEU A 104 12.97 -8.97 0.51
N LEU A 105 12.86 -7.69 0.15
CA LEU A 105 13.71 -6.61 0.69
C LEU A 105 13.56 -6.51 2.20
N THR A 106 12.32 -6.52 2.71
CA THR A 106 12.05 -6.47 4.15
C THR A 106 12.65 -7.69 4.85
N ASN A 107 12.42 -8.90 4.34
CA ASN A 107 12.98 -10.13 4.91
C ASN A 107 14.52 -10.10 4.96
N VAL A 108 15.18 -9.63 3.91
CA VAL A 108 16.65 -9.50 3.86
C VAL A 108 17.14 -8.53 4.94
N ILE A 109 16.48 -7.40 5.16
CA ILE A 109 16.84 -6.46 6.21
C ILE A 109 16.74 -7.12 7.58
N PHE A 110 15.68 -7.86 7.85
CA PHE A 110 15.49 -8.56 9.12
C PHE A 110 16.49 -9.72 9.34
N THR A 111 17.04 -10.25 8.26
CA THR A 111 18.08 -11.31 8.31
C THR A 111 19.47 -10.73 8.54
N ILE A 112 19.82 -9.60 7.87
CA ILE A 112 21.20 -9.06 7.92
C ILE A 112 21.42 -8.12 9.09
N TYR A 113 20.41 -7.32 9.47
CA TYR A 113 20.56 -6.31 10.49
C TYR A 113 20.14 -6.81 11.87
N PRO A 114 20.92 -6.57 12.92
CA PRO A 114 20.52 -6.85 14.29
C PRO A 114 19.32 -5.96 14.68
N PRO A 115 18.48 -6.37 15.63
CA PRO A 115 17.24 -5.69 16.01
C PRO A 115 17.37 -4.20 16.28
N ASN A 116 18.50 -3.78 16.85
CA ASN A 116 18.79 -2.38 17.20
C ASN A 116 19.26 -1.49 16.02
N LYS A 117 19.36 -2.03 14.81
CA LYS A 117 19.71 -1.29 13.56
C LYS A 117 18.67 -1.48 12.46
N ARG A 118 17.64 -2.26 12.68
CA ARG A 118 16.57 -2.53 11.69
C ARG A 118 15.76 -1.28 11.39
N GLY A 119 15.55 -0.42 12.37
CA GLY A 119 14.83 0.84 12.18
C GLY A 119 15.52 1.76 11.19
N ALA A 120 16.82 1.97 11.32
CA ALA A 120 17.59 2.78 10.38
C ALA A 120 17.55 2.21 8.95
N ALA A 121 17.68 0.87 8.81
CA ALA A 121 17.60 0.21 7.51
C ALA A 121 16.20 0.31 6.89
N MET A 122 15.14 0.09 7.68
CA MET A 122 13.75 0.25 7.24
C MET A 122 13.40 1.71 6.91
N GLY A 123 13.99 2.66 7.62
CA GLY A 123 13.87 4.09 7.29
C GLY A 123 14.44 4.43 5.90
N MET A 124 15.55 3.82 5.48
CA MET A 124 16.09 3.98 4.13
C MET A 124 15.18 3.35 3.06
N VAL A 125 14.55 2.21 3.37
CA VAL A 125 13.53 1.63 2.48
C VAL A 125 12.34 2.58 2.37
N GLY A 126 11.86 3.10 3.50
CA GLY A 126 10.77 4.08 3.53
C GLY A 126 11.07 5.32 2.70
N PHE A 127 12.29 5.86 2.78
CA PHE A 127 12.73 6.96 1.92
C PHE A 127 12.52 6.63 0.44
N ALA A 128 13.05 5.49 -0.02
CA ALA A 128 12.95 5.12 -1.42
C ALA A 128 11.49 4.94 -1.90
N ILE A 129 10.65 4.31 -1.05
CA ILE A 129 9.23 4.05 -1.37
C ILE A 129 8.42 5.36 -1.44
N ILE A 130 8.68 6.31 -0.55
CA ILE A 130 7.94 7.58 -0.50
C ILE A 130 8.43 8.56 -1.56
N PHE A 131 9.74 8.52 -1.88
CA PHE A 131 10.32 9.41 -2.87
C PHE A 131 9.85 9.07 -4.30
N ALA A 132 9.56 7.81 -4.60
CA ALA A 132 9.06 7.38 -5.90
C ALA A 132 7.69 8.02 -6.26
N PRO A 133 6.64 7.96 -5.43
CA PRO A 133 5.37 8.66 -5.69
C PRO A 133 5.50 10.18 -5.71
N ALA A 134 6.50 10.75 -5.03
CA ALA A 134 6.73 12.19 -5.03
C ALA A 134 7.24 12.70 -6.39
N ILE A 135 8.12 11.92 -7.03
CA ILE A 135 8.73 12.28 -8.33
C ILE A 135 7.88 11.77 -9.49
N GLY A 136 7.19 10.64 -9.33
CA GLY A 136 6.47 9.95 -10.39
C GLY A 136 5.55 10.84 -11.22
N PRO A 137 4.60 11.56 -10.61
CA PRO A 137 3.68 12.42 -11.34
C PRO A 137 4.38 13.55 -12.10
N THR A 138 5.39 14.17 -11.51
CA THR A 138 6.15 15.25 -12.15
C THR A 138 6.94 14.74 -13.35
N LEU A 139 7.58 13.56 -13.20
CA LEU A 139 8.30 12.91 -14.29
C LEU A 139 7.37 12.49 -15.42
N ALA A 140 6.24 11.88 -15.06
CA ALA A 140 5.22 11.48 -16.04
C ALA A 140 4.65 12.68 -16.78
N GLY A 141 4.26 13.75 -16.06
CA GLY A 141 3.75 14.97 -16.67
C GLY A 141 4.74 15.58 -17.65
N TYR A 142 6.02 15.69 -17.28
CA TYR A 142 7.07 16.20 -18.19
C TYR A 142 7.22 15.34 -19.45
N ILE A 143 7.15 14.00 -19.32
CA ILE A 143 7.24 13.10 -20.48
C ILE A 143 6.02 13.29 -21.38
N LEU A 144 4.82 13.31 -20.85
CA LEU A 144 3.57 13.39 -21.61
C LEU A 144 3.39 14.76 -22.31
N GLU A 145 3.94 15.85 -21.72
CA GLU A 145 3.92 17.16 -22.37
C GLU A 145 4.86 17.28 -23.57
N ASN A 146 5.95 16.49 -23.61
CA ASN A 146 7.04 16.67 -24.59
C ASN A 146 7.29 15.44 -25.48
N TYR A 147 6.82 14.27 -25.07
CA TYR A 147 7.09 12.97 -25.72
C TYR A 147 5.87 12.07 -25.64
N GLU A 148 5.90 10.96 -26.40
CA GLU A 148 4.90 9.91 -26.34
C GLU A 148 4.99 9.10 -25.03
N TRP A 149 3.85 8.56 -24.58
CA TRP A 149 3.74 7.86 -23.28
C TRP A 149 4.64 6.62 -23.16
N GLU A 150 5.00 5.96 -24.28
CA GLU A 150 5.90 4.80 -24.32
C GLU A 150 7.27 5.12 -23.75
N LEU A 151 7.72 6.39 -23.84
CA LEU A 151 8.99 6.82 -23.29
C LEU A 151 9.09 6.59 -21.79
N MET A 152 7.96 6.58 -21.07
CA MET A 152 7.93 6.22 -19.64
C MET A 152 8.45 4.80 -19.41
N PHE A 153 8.10 3.86 -20.29
CA PHE A 153 8.58 2.48 -20.20
C PHE A 153 9.99 2.33 -20.78
N TYR A 154 10.27 2.91 -21.94
CA TYR A 154 11.62 2.89 -22.51
C TYR A 154 12.65 3.47 -21.56
N GLY A 155 12.35 4.57 -20.89
CA GLY A 155 13.20 5.18 -19.89
C GLY A 155 13.49 4.29 -18.69
N MET A 156 12.57 3.41 -18.31
CA MET A 156 12.76 2.49 -17.19
C MET A 156 13.67 1.28 -17.51
N ILE A 157 13.78 0.89 -18.78
CA ILE A 157 14.57 -0.27 -19.22
C ILE A 157 16.04 -0.16 -18.78
N PRO A 158 16.78 0.93 -19.11
CA PRO A 158 18.20 1.02 -18.75
C PRO A 158 18.41 0.99 -17.22
N PHE A 159 17.56 1.66 -16.45
CA PHE A 159 17.67 1.63 -14.98
C PHE A 159 17.40 0.23 -14.41
N THR A 160 16.41 -0.47 -14.95
CA THR A 160 16.11 -1.84 -14.53
C THR A 160 17.26 -2.79 -14.88
N LEU A 161 17.86 -2.67 -16.07
CA LEU A 161 19.04 -3.42 -16.47
C LEU A 161 20.22 -3.15 -15.53
N LEU A 162 20.51 -1.89 -15.20
CA LEU A 162 21.53 -1.53 -14.22
C LEU A 162 21.28 -2.21 -12.87
N VAL A 163 20.05 -2.20 -12.36
CA VAL A 163 19.69 -2.87 -11.09
C VAL A 163 19.91 -4.38 -11.18
N ILE A 164 19.59 -5.02 -12.31
CA ILE A 164 19.85 -6.44 -12.56
C ILE A 164 21.36 -6.71 -12.55
N ILE A 165 22.16 -5.93 -13.27
CA ILE A 165 23.62 -6.07 -13.34
C ILE A 165 24.24 -5.91 -11.94
N PHE A 166 23.89 -4.85 -11.21
CA PHE A 166 24.37 -4.66 -9.83
C PHE A 166 23.92 -5.78 -8.90
N GLY A 167 22.67 -6.26 -9.03
CA GLY A 167 22.17 -7.41 -8.29
C GLY A 167 22.94 -8.68 -8.61
N PHE A 168 23.28 -8.90 -9.89
CA PHE A 168 24.06 -10.06 -10.31
C PHE A 168 25.49 -10.03 -9.76
N ILE A 169 26.13 -8.88 -9.71
CA ILE A 169 27.55 -8.75 -9.26
C ILE A 169 27.64 -8.74 -7.73
N TYR A 170 26.82 -7.95 -7.05
CA TYR A 170 27.04 -7.63 -5.63
C TYR A 170 26.12 -8.35 -4.67
N LEU A 171 24.95 -8.89 -5.11
CA LEU A 171 24.00 -9.49 -4.18
C LEU A 171 24.48 -10.88 -3.75
N LYS A 172 24.64 -11.06 -2.45
CA LYS A 172 24.98 -12.33 -1.81
C LYS A 172 23.72 -13.02 -1.28
N ASN A 173 23.77 -14.33 -1.19
CA ASN A 173 22.71 -15.12 -0.56
C ASN A 173 22.83 -14.99 0.95
N VAL A 174 21.71 -14.67 1.60
CA VAL A 174 21.63 -14.44 3.06
C VAL A 174 20.60 -15.33 3.75
N SER A 175 19.75 -16.01 2.98
CA SER A 175 18.72 -16.91 3.50
C SER A 175 19.13 -18.38 3.30
N GLU A 176 18.90 -19.21 4.32
CA GLU A 176 18.96 -20.66 4.20
C GLU A 176 17.72 -21.15 3.46
N GLN A 177 17.93 -22.13 2.58
CA GLN A 177 16.85 -22.72 1.79
C GLN A 177 16.26 -23.90 2.52
N VAL A 178 14.94 -23.95 2.58
CA VAL A 178 14.19 -25.10 3.09
C VAL A 178 13.47 -25.76 1.92
N ILE A 179 13.74 -27.05 1.70
CA ILE A 179 13.09 -27.82 0.63
C ILE A 179 11.68 -28.20 1.08
N THR A 180 10.71 -27.34 0.79
CA THR A 180 9.30 -27.59 1.03
C THR A 180 8.56 -27.85 -0.28
N LYS A 181 7.53 -28.70 -0.26
CA LYS A 181 6.63 -28.89 -1.41
C LYS A 181 5.64 -27.73 -1.46
N MET A 182 5.39 -27.19 -2.65
CA MET A 182 4.40 -26.15 -2.84
C MET A 182 2.99 -26.70 -2.65
N ASP A 183 2.23 -26.11 -1.75
CA ASP A 183 0.82 -26.43 -1.56
C ASP A 183 -0.03 -25.70 -2.60
N ILE A 184 -0.24 -26.34 -3.76
CA ILE A 184 -0.99 -25.78 -4.90
C ILE A 184 -2.41 -25.38 -4.50
N ILE A 185 -3.07 -26.14 -3.61
CA ILE A 185 -4.43 -25.81 -3.15
C ILE A 185 -4.42 -24.49 -2.38
N SER A 186 -3.43 -24.30 -1.51
CA SER A 186 -3.26 -23.04 -0.79
C SER A 186 -2.97 -21.87 -1.73
N VAL A 187 -2.20 -22.08 -2.80
CA VAL A 187 -1.97 -21.05 -3.82
C VAL A 187 -3.27 -20.68 -4.54
N ILE A 188 -4.07 -21.67 -4.96
CA ILE A 188 -5.35 -21.43 -5.63
C ILE A 188 -6.32 -20.68 -4.67
N LEU A 189 -6.46 -21.14 -3.43
CA LEU A 189 -7.34 -20.50 -2.44
C LEU A 189 -6.90 -19.06 -2.11
N SER A 190 -5.59 -18.83 -2.00
CA SER A 190 -5.01 -17.50 -1.80
C SER A 190 -5.28 -16.60 -3.00
N THR A 191 -5.06 -17.11 -4.22
CA THR A 191 -5.27 -16.37 -5.47
C THR A 191 -6.73 -15.97 -5.65
N ILE A 192 -7.66 -16.92 -5.50
CA ILE A 192 -9.09 -16.64 -5.57
C ILE A 192 -9.49 -15.71 -4.43
N GLY A 193 -9.06 -16.01 -3.20
CA GLY A 193 -9.44 -15.27 -2.01
C GLY A 193 -9.02 -13.80 -2.05
N PHE A 194 -7.74 -13.52 -2.20
CA PHE A 194 -7.25 -12.14 -2.28
C PHE A 194 -7.63 -11.47 -3.59
N GLY A 195 -7.62 -12.19 -4.72
CA GLY A 195 -7.98 -11.64 -6.02
C GLY A 195 -9.42 -11.15 -6.07
N THR A 196 -10.39 -11.99 -5.69
CA THR A 196 -11.82 -11.60 -5.70
C THR A 196 -12.15 -10.59 -4.61
N LEU A 197 -11.48 -10.66 -3.44
CA LEU A 197 -11.67 -9.68 -2.38
C LEU A 197 -11.18 -8.28 -2.79
N LEU A 198 -9.97 -8.18 -3.31
CA LEU A 198 -9.41 -6.92 -3.79
C LEU A 198 -10.21 -6.35 -4.98
N TYR A 199 -10.65 -7.23 -5.88
CA TYR A 199 -11.53 -6.85 -6.98
C TYR A 199 -12.86 -6.28 -6.47
N GLY A 200 -13.53 -7.00 -5.56
CA GLY A 200 -14.79 -6.57 -4.96
C GLY A 200 -14.67 -5.21 -4.26
N PHE A 201 -13.62 -5.00 -3.47
CA PHE A 201 -13.37 -3.70 -2.84
C PHE A 201 -13.03 -2.59 -3.86
N SER A 202 -12.29 -2.90 -4.90
CA SER A 202 -11.99 -1.92 -5.96
C SER A 202 -13.27 -1.46 -6.68
N ARG A 203 -14.22 -2.39 -6.93
CA ARG A 203 -15.50 -2.07 -7.58
C ARG A 203 -16.54 -1.45 -6.64
N ALA A 204 -16.45 -1.72 -5.34
CA ALA A 204 -17.42 -1.21 -4.36
C ALA A 204 -17.48 0.33 -4.32
N GLY A 205 -16.35 1.01 -4.58
CA GLY A 205 -16.29 2.47 -4.65
C GLY A 205 -17.02 3.07 -5.86
N SER A 206 -17.10 2.34 -6.99
CA SER A 206 -17.71 2.82 -8.24
C SER A 206 -19.12 2.28 -8.48
N GLU A 207 -19.37 1.00 -8.17
CA GLU A 207 -20.64 0.31 -8.43
C GLU A 207 -21.57 0.30 -7.20
N GLY A 208 -21.04 0.68 -6.03
CA GLY A 208 -21.76 0.61 -4.76
C GLY A 208 -21.70 -0.78 -4.11
N TRP A 209 -21.80 -0.79 -2.78
CA TRP A 209 -21.73 -2.02 -1.95
C TRP A 209 -22.88 -2.99 -2.14
N SER A 210 -24.03 -2.53 -2.64
CA SER A 210 -25.22 -3.34 -2.93
C SER A 210 -25.20 -4.02 -4.29
N SER A 211 -24.23 -3.72 -5.13
CA SER A 211 -24.05 -4.37 -6.44
C SER A 211 -23.86 -5.88 -6.26
N SER A 212 -24.59 -6.68 -7.05
CA SER A 212 -24.47 -8.14 -7.02
C SER A 212 -23.05 -8.62 -7.33
N GLU A 213 -22.35 -7.92 -8.22
CA GLU A 213 -20.97 -8.21 -8.59
C GLU A 213 -20.03 -8.02 -7.41
N VAL A 214 -20.19 -6.93 -6.64
CA VAL A 214 -19.40 -6.63 -5.44
C VAL A 214 -19.68 -7.65 -4.34
N LEU A 215 -20.95 -7.92 -4.06
CA LEU A 215 -21.36 -8.87 -3.02
C LEU A 215 -20.87 -10.30 -3.29
N VAL A 216 -21.03 -10.77 -4.53
CA VAL A 216 -20.55 -12.11 -4.95
C VAL A 216 -19.03 -12.18 -4.85
N SER A 217 -18.31 -11.15 -5.34
CA SER A 217 -16.83 -11.10 -5.29
C SER A 217 -16.32 -11.14 -3.85
N ILE A 218 -16.92 -10.37 -2.94
CA ILE A 218 -16.55 -10.36 -1.53
C ILE A 218 -16.91 -11.70 -0.86
N ALA A 219 -18.09 -12.26 -1.13
CA ALA A 219 -18.51 -13.53 -0.55
C ALA A 219 -17.61 -14.70 -0.99
N VAL A 220 -17.27 -14.77 -2.28
CA VAL A 220 -16.31 -15.75 -2.82
C VAL A 220 -14.94 -15.56 -2.20
N GLY A 221 -14.46 -14.30 -2.12
CA GLY A 221 -13.18 -13.95 -1.52
C GLY A 221 -13.08 -14.37 -0.05
N LEU A 222 -14.07 -14.02 0.77
CA LEU A 222 -14.11 -14.39 2.18
C LEU A 222 -14.21 -15.89 2.38
N SER A 223 -15.02 -16.59 1.57
CA SER A 223 -15.15 -18.06 1.64
C SER A 223 -13.81 -18.76 1.30
N ALA A 224 -13.16 -18.31 0.22
CA ALA A 224 -11.85 -18.85 -0.18
C ALA A 224 -10.77 -18.56 0.88
N LEU A 225 -10.75 -17.34 1.46
CA LEU A 225 -9.82 -16.99 2.55
C LEU A 225 -10.13 -17.75 3.84
N GLY A 226 -11.38 -18.04 4.15
CA GLY A 226 -11.78 -18.91 5.27
C GLY A 226 -11.23 -20.33 5.12
N LEU A 227 -11.38 -20.92 3.93
CA LEU A 227 -10.82 -22.23 3.61
C LEU A 227 -9.27 -22.19 3.60
N PHE A 228 -8.68 -21.14 3.04
CA PHE A 228 -7.24 -20.90 3.08
C PHE A 228 -6.73 -20.84 4.52
N THR A 229 -7.34 -20.02 5.37
CA THR A 229 -6.96 -19.87 6.78
C THR A 229 -7.03 -21.19 7.54
N ARG A 230 -8.14 -21.93 7.40
CA ARG A 230 -8.29 -23.27 8.00
C ARG A 230 -7.15 -24.19 7.55
N ARG A 231 -6.83 -24.21 6.26
CA ARG A 231 -5.77 -25.03 5.71
C ARG A 231 -4.38 -24.63 6.23
N GLN A 232 -4.09 -23.31 6.32
CA GLN A 232 -2.81 -22.82 6.85
C GLN A 232 -2.62 -23.19 8.34
N LEU A 233 -3.68 -23.16 9.14
CA LEU A 233 -3.62 -23.50 10.56
C LEU A 233 -3.46 -25.01 10.82
N THR A 234 -3.93 -25.87 9.88
CA THR A 234 -3.85 -27.33 10.01
C THR A 234 -2.63 -27.94 9.30
N SER A 235 -2.00 -27.21 8.37
CA SER A 235 -0.83 -27.71 7.63
C SER A 235 0.42 -27.71 8.50
N GLN A 236 1.24 -28.76 8.31
CA GLN A 236 2.58 -28.81 8.91
C GLN A 236 3.58 -27.87 8.22
N ASN A 237 3.42 -27.67 6.91
CA ASN A 237 4.22 -26.75 6.10
C ASN A 237 3.29 -25.73 5.41
N PRO A 238 2.80 -24.73 6.13
CA PRO A 238 1.88 -23.76 5.58
C PRO A 238 2.57 -22.85 4.55
N LEU A 239 1.82 -22.44 3.51
CA LEU A 239 2.27 -21.43 2.55
C LEU A 239 2.53 -20.10 3.27
N LEU A 240 1.64 -19.74 4.20
CA LEU A 240 1.70 -18.55 5.02
C LEU A 240 1.41 -18.92 6.48
N ASP A 241 2.43 -18.93 7.34
CA ASP A 241 2.25 -19.37 8.73
C ASP A 241 1.54 -18.29 9.57
N LEU A 242 0.21 -18.48 9.71
CA LEU A 242 -0.64 -17.58 10.50
C LEU A 242 -0.40 -17.68 12.02
N ARG A 243 0.46 -18.62 12.48
CA ARG A 243 0.88 -18.69 13.88
C ARG A 243 1.67 -17.45 14.30
N ALA A 244 2.14 -16.63 13.35
CA ALA A 244 2.71 -15.31 13.62
C ALA A 244 1.76 -14.43 14.47
N PHE A 245 0.43 -14.58 14.33
CA PHE A 245 -0.56 -13.88 15.15
C PHE A 245 -0.63 -14.34 16.62
N LYS A 246 0.00 -15.44 17.00
CA LYS A 246 0.15 -15.80 18.42
C LYS A 246 1.10 -14.85 19.17
N TYR A 247 1.89 -14.06 18.45
CA TYR A 247 2.76 -13.05 19.03
C TYR A 247 2.01 -11.74 19.20
N ASN A 248 1.62 -11.42 20.44
CA ASN A 248 0.72 -10.31 20.77
C ASN A 248 1.16 -8.97 20.18
N MET A 249 2.46 -8.68 20.13
CA MET A 249 2.95 -7.42 19.59
C MET A 249 2.84 -7.38 18.07
N PHE A 250 3.08 -8.50 17.38
CA PHE A 250 2.84 -8.61 15.93
C PHE A 250 1.37 -8.40 15.60
N SER A 251 0.45 -9.02 16.35
CA SER A 251 -1.00 -8.85 16.16
C SER A 251 -1.45 -7.41 16.42
N LEU A 252 -1.00 -6.81 17.53
CA LEU A 252 -1.33 -5.44 17.89
C LEU A 252 -0.84 -4.44 16.82
N THR A 253 0.43 -4.54 16.42
CA THR A 253 1.00 -3.64 15.42
C THR A 253 0.41 -3.85 14.05
N THR A 254 -0.05 -5.07 13.72
CA THR A 254 -0.77 -5.35 12.47
C THR A 254 -2.12 -4.63 12.44
N ILE A 255 -2.89 -4.64 13.55
CA ILE A 255 -4.16 -3.92 13.66
C ILE A 255 -3.92 -2.40 13.56
N ILE A 256 -2.92 -1.87 14.24
CA ILE A 256 -2.56 -0.44 14.12
C ILE A 256 -2.15 -0.11 12.68
N ASN A 257 -1.40 -0.99 12.01
CA ASN A 257 -0.96 -0.81 10.64
C ASN A 257 -2.15 -0.80 9.64
N ILE A 258 -3.22 -1.58 9.90
CA ILE A 258 -4.46 -1.50 9.13
C ILE A 258 -5.04 -0.08 9.22
N ALA A 259 -5.24 0.44 10.44
CA ALA A 259 -5.80 1.77 10.65
C ALA A 259 -4.95 2.86 9.97
N VAL A 260 -3.62 2.82 10.17
CA VAL A 260 -2.67 3.78 9.56
C VAL A 260 -2.67 3.69 8.04
N THR A 261 -2.75 2.49 7.50
CA THR A 261 -2.79 2.27 6.04
C THR A 261 -4.09 2.80 5.43
N MET A 262 -5.24 2.55 6.08
CA MET A 262 -6.52 3.10 5.64
C MET A 262 -6.48 4.63 5.59
N VAL A 263 -5.97 5.29 6.64
CA VAL A 263 -5.78 6.76 6.70
C VAL A 263 -4.88 7.25 5.56
N MET A 264 -3.78 6.55 5.29
CA MET A 264 -2.81 6.93 4.26
C MET A 264 -3.41 6.86 2.84
N TYR A 265 -4.04 5.73 2.49
CA TYR A 265 -4.60 5.55 1.14
C TYR A 265 -5.81 6.43 0.87
N ALA A 266 -6.61 6.69 1.89
CA ALA A 266 -7.72 7.63 1.82
C ALA A 266 -7.27 9.04 1.44
N ASP A 267 -6.22 9.53 2.10
CA ASP A 267 -5.65 10.83 1.81
C ASP A 267 -5.10 10.95 0.39
N MET A 268 -4.45 9.90 -0.07
CA MET A 268 -3.92 9.86 -1.44
C MET A 268 -5.03 10.02 -2.50
N MET A 269 -6.28 9.78 -2.15
CA MET A 269 -7.43 9.89 -3.06
C MET A 269 -8.27 11.15 -2.79
N LEU A 270 -8.63 11.43 -1.54
CA LEU A 270 -9.56 12.50 -1.21
C LEU A 270 -8.99 13.90 -1.51
N LEU A 271 -7.71 14.14 -1.18
CA LEU A 271 -7.13 15.47 -1.37
C LEU A 271 -6.95 15.84 -2.85
N PRO A 272 -6.40 14.97 -3.74
CA PRO A 272 -6.41 15.26 -5.17
C PRO A 272 -7.81 15.43 -5.76
N LEU A 273 -8.78 14.64 -5.29
CA LEU A 273 -10.16 14.77 -5.74
C LEU A 273 -10.76 16.12 -5.38
N TYR A 274 -10.56 16.60 -4.14
CA TYR A 274 -10.95 17.94 -3.73
C TYR A 274 -10.30 19.01 -4.61
N LEU A 275 -8.99 18.92 -4.83
CA LEU A 275 -8.24 19.90 -5.61
C LEU A 275 -8.70 19.96 -7.07
N GLN A 276 -8.93 18.80 -7.69
CA GLN A 276 -9.28 18.73 -9.11
C GLN A 276 -10.78 18.96 -9.36
N SER A 277 -11.66 18.26 -8.62
CA SER A 277 -13.10 18.29 -8.88
C SER A 277 -13.81 19.48 -8.24
N ALA A 278 -13.34 19.97 -7.08
CA ALA A 278 -13.99 21.07 -6.39
C ALA A 278 -13.28 22.42 -6.57
N ARG A 279 -11.95 22.41 -6.76
CA ARG A 279 -11.14 23.63 -6.89
C ARG A 279 -10.68 23.91 -8.33
N GLY A 280 -10.91 22.96 -9.26
CA GLY A 280 -10.52 23.11 -10.67
C GLY A 280 -9.00 23.14 -10.91
N TYR A 281 -8.18 22.69 -9.93
CA TYR A 281 -6.73 22.57 -10.12
C TYR A 281 -6.41 21.48 -11.12
N THR A 282 -5.37 21.69 -11.91
CA THR A 282 -4.81 20.66 -12.80
C THR A 282 -4.18 19.53 -11.99
N ALA A 283 -3.97 18.39 -12.61
CA ALA A 283 -3.27 17.27 -12.00
C ALA A 283 -1.83 17.66 -11.58
N LEU A 284 -1.17 18.52 -12.38
CA LEU A 284 0.16 19.04 -12.07
C LEU A 284 0.15 19.95 -10.82
N GLU A 285 -0.78 20.90 -10.74
CA GLU A 285 -0.92 21.79 -9.58
C GLU A 285 -1.24 21.02 -8.30
N SER A 286 -2.12 20.00 -8.40
CA SER A 286 -2.41 19.09 -7.30
C SER A 286 -1.17 18.30 -6.85
N GLY A 287 -0.37 17.82 -7.81
CA GLY A 287 0.90 17.15 -7.54
C GLY A 287 1.92 18.06 -6.85
N LEU A 288 2.04 19.31 -7.32
CA LEU A 288 2.94 20.33 -6.74
C LEU A 288 2.54 20.69 -5.31
N LEU A 289 1.23 20.73 -4.99
CA LEU A 289 0.75 20.94 -3.63
C LEU A 289 1.18 19.81 -2.69
N LEU A 290 1.17 18.56 -3.16
CA LEU A 290 1.52 17.39 -2.37
C LEU A 290 3.03 17.17 -2.24
N LEU A 291 3.82 17.72 -3.18
CA LEU A 291 5.26 17.49 -3.29
C LEU A 291 6.05 17.88 -2.03
N PRO A 292 5.87 19.07 -1.42
CA PRO A 292 6.61 19.45 -0.21
C PRO A 292 6.44 18.44 0.92
N GLY A 293 5.20 18.00 1.16
CA GLY A 293 4.89 17.02 2.19
C GLY A 293 5.53 15.65 1.90
N ALA A 294 5.53 15.21 0.64
CA ALA A 294 6.15 13.95 0.24
C ALA A 294 7.68 13.98 0.41
N LEU A 295 8.33 15.09 0.05
CA LEU A 295 9.77 15.28 0.27
C LEU A 295 10.13 15.29 1.75
N VAL A 296 9.40 16.06 2.57
CA VAL A 296 9.59 16.09 4.03
C VAL A 296 9.43 14.70 4.63
N MET A 297 8.36 13.98 4.25
CA MET A 297 8.14 12.60 4.70
C MET A 297 9.31 11.69 4.32
N GLY A 298 9.76 11.74 3.07
CA GLY A 298 10.88 10.95 2.57
C GLY A 298 12.15 11.19 3.40
N PHE A 299 12.56 12.45 3.58
CA PHE A 299 13.75 12.81 4.35
C PHE A 299 13.63 12.46 5.85
N LEU A 300 12.42 12.50 6.41
CA LEU A 300 12.20 12.11 7.80
C LEU A 300 12.30 10.59 8.03
N MET A 301 12.01 9.75 7.03
CA MET A 301 12.01 8.29 7.20
C MET A 301 13.33 7.72 7.77
N PRO A 302 14.53 8.07 7.26
CA PRO A 302 15.79 7.60 7.85
C PRO A 302 16.03 8.12 9.27
N ILE A 303 15.57 9.34 9.57
CA ILE A 303 15.66 9.95 10.90
C ILE A 303 14.77 9.18 11.88
N THR A 304 13.51 8.95 11.47
CA THR A 304 12.54 8.18 12.26
C THR A 304 13.01 6.76 12.51
N GLY A 305 13.66 6.12 11.52
CA GLY A 305 14.26 4.81 11.69
C GLY A 305 15.33 4.77 12.81
N ARG A 306 16.20 5.79 12.85
CA ARG A 306 17.19 5.91 13.95
C ARG A 306 16.55 6.23 15.29
N LEU A 307 15.51 7.06 15.31
CA LEU A 307 14.74 7.36 16.52
C LEU A 307 14.04 6.10 17.04
N PHE A 308 13.51 5.26 16.14
CA PHE A 308 12.92 3.97 16.50
C PHE A 308 13.95 3.04 17.17
N ASP A 309 15.15 2.92 16.61
CA ASP A 309 16.21 2.09 17.19
C ASP A 309 16.57 2.54 18.62
N ARG A 310 16.50 3.85 18.90
CA ARG A 310 16.81 4.43 20.22
C ARG A 310 15.63 4.40 21.18
N TYR A 311 14.45 4.82 20.76
CA TYR A 311 13.29 5.08 21.64
C TYR A 311 12.18 4.01 21.50
N GLY A 312 12.19 3.17 20.46
CA GLY A 312 11.16 2.19 20.16
C GLY A 312 9.95 2.80 19.44
N ALA A 313 8.93 1.97 19.13
CA ALA A 313 7.77 2.37 18.34
C ALA A 313 6.74 3.19 19.12
N LYS A 314 6.56 2.94 20.42
CA LYS A 314 5.44 3.49 21.21
C LYS A 314 5.29 4.99 21.07
N TRP A 315 6.29 5.75 21.47
CA TRP A 315 6.22 7.20 21.47
C TRP A 315 6.18 7.81 20.08
N LEU A 316 6.92 7.22 19.13
CA LEU A 316 6.87 7.67 17.74
C LEU A 316 5.49 7.48 17.13
N SER A 317 4.85 6.33 17.39
CA SER A 317 3.49 6.06 16.89
C SER A 317 2.45 7.00 17.51
N ILE A 318 2.53 7.24 18.84
CA ILE A 318 1.60 8.14 19.53
C ILE A 318 1.75 9.56 19.00
N ILE A 319 2.98 10.10 18.95
CA ILE A 319 3.25 11.45 18.45
C ILE A 319 2.84 11.56 16.99
N GLY A 320 3.20 10.57 16.16
CA GLY A 320 2.84 10.53 14.74
C GLY A 320 1.34 10.55 14.52
N LEU A 321 0.58 9.74 15.28
CA LEU A 321 -0.89 9.72 15.20
C LEU A 321 -1.53 11.01 15.70
N ILE A 322 -1.04 11.60 16.77
CA ILE A 322 -1.52 12.89 17.28
C ILE A 322 -1.33 13.98 16.21
N ILE A 323 -0.14 14.09 15.62
CA ILE A 323 0.13 15.04 14.54
C ILE A 323 -0.80 14.79 13.34
N THR A 324 -0.95 13.52 12.93
CA THR A 324 -1.83 13.13 11.82
C THR A 324 -3.28 13.51 12.11
N ILE A 325 -3.80 13.24 13.31
CA ILE A 325 -5.17 13.58 13.69
C ILE A 325 -5.38 15.10 13.72
N ILE A 326 -4.48 15.84 14.38
CA ILE A 326 -4.58 17.32 14.48
C ILE A 326 -4.58 17.95 13.07
N THR A 327 -3.68 17.53 12.21
CA THR A 327 -3.63 18.05 10.83
C THR A 327 -4.80 17.58 9.98
N THR A 328 -5.38 16.40 10.25
CA THR A 328 -6.60 15.93 9.57
C THR A 328 -7.82 16.71 10.02
N ILE A 329 -7.90 17.18 11.26
CA ILE A 329 -8.95 18.11 11.71
C ILE A 329 -8.98 19.36 10.84
N GLY A 330 -7.84 19.84 10.35
CA GLY A 330 -7.80 20.98 9.41
C GLY A 330 -8.44 20.69 8.04
N PHE A 331 -8.84 19.46 7.74
CA PHE A 331 -9.50 19.07 6.49
C PHE A 331 -11.01 18.75 6.66
N ILE A 332 -11.59 18.91 7.84
CA ILE A 332 -13.03 18.69 8.05
C ILE A 332 -13.89 19.89 7.69
N ASP A 333 -13.29 21.03 7.43
CA ASP A 333 -13.97 22.30 7.13
C ASP A 333 -13.35 22.96 5.89
N LEU A 334 -13.15 22.15 4.85
CA LEU A 334 -12.71 22.66 3.55
C LEU A 334 -13.84 23.42 2.87
N THR A 335 -13.45 24.49 2.16
CA THR A 335 -14.35 25.32 1.36
C THR A 335 -13.78 25.51 -0.05
N ASP A 336 -14.55 26.05 -0.97
CA ASP A 336 -14.10 26.44 -2.30
C ASP A 336 -13.00 27.53 -2.29
N SER A 337 -12.85 28.25 -1.18
CA SER A 337 -11.91 29.35 -0.96
C SER A 337 -10.73 29.03 -0.06
N THR A 338 -10.63 27.78 0.44
CA THR A 338 -9.52 27.36 1.33
C THR A 338 -8.15 27.65 0.71
N SER A 339 -7.29 28.36 1.45
CA SER A 339 -5.99 28.86 0.97
C SER A 339 -5.05 27.71 0.55
N TYR A 340 -4.36 27.89 -0.58
CA TYR A 340 -3.35 26.96 -1.07
C TYR A 340 -2.25 26.69 -0.01
N THR A 341 -1.76 27.76 0.64
CA THR A 341 -0.72 27.63 1.68
C THR A 341 -1.21 26.83 2.87
N TYR A 342 -2.47 26.99 3.27
CA TYR A 342 -3.08 26.19 4.34
C TYR A 342 -3.10 24.71 3.99
N LEU A 343 -3.52 24.35 2.76
CA LEU A 343 -3.55 22.97 2.29
C LEU A 343 -2.14 22.34 2.26
N VAL A 344 -1.13 23.10 1.79
CA VAL A 344 0.27 22.66 1.80
C VAL A 344 0.75 22.40 3.22
N LEU A 345 0.48 23.30 4.17
CA LEU A 345 0.92 23.17 5.57
C LEU A 345 0.24 21.96 6.24
N MET A 346 -1.08 21.82 6.10
CA MET A 346 -1.84 20.73 6.72
C MET A 346 -1.45 19.37 6.12
N SER A 347 -1.32 19.26 4.79
CA SER A 347 -0.88 18.03 4.14
C SER A 347 0.56 17.66 4.50
N THR A 348 1.46 18.64 4.60
CA THR A 348 2.85 18.43 5.03
C THR A 348 2.91 17.96 6.49
N GLY A 349 2.17 18.62 7.38
CA GLY A 349 2.07 18.23 8.80
C GLY A 349 1.58 16.78 8.95
N ARG A 350 0.56 16.38 8.20
CA ARG A 350 0.05 15.01 8.20
C ARG A 350 1.10 14.00 7.74
N ARG A 351 1.86 14.31 6.68
CA ARG A 351 2.95 13.44 6.19
C ARG A 351 4.11 13.34 7.17
N ILE A 352 4.37 14.38 7.98
CA ILE A 352 5.31 14.31 9.11
C ILE A 352 4.83 13.28 10.14
N GLY A 353 3.54 13.35 10.51
CA GLY A 353 2.94 12.36 11.41
C GLY A 353 3.06 10.92 10.87
N MET A 354 2.75 10.72 9.59
CA MET A 354 2.87 9.40 8.93
C MET A 354 4.32 8.90 8.91
N ALA A 355 5.30 9.78 8.67
CA ALA A 355 6.72 9.41 8.71
C ALA A 355 7.14 8.85 10.07
N LEU A 356 6.60 9.40 11.15
CA LEU A 356 6.93 8.97 12.53
C LEU A 356 6.35 7.60 12.89
N MET A 357 5.32 7.10 12.20
CA MET A 357 4.61 5.88 12.63
C MET A 357 4.72 4.69 11.67
N LEU A 358 4.75 4.90 10.34
CA LEU A 358 4.65 3.81 9.37
C LEU A 358 5.72 2.72 9.54
N MET A 359 6.99 3.09 9.46
CA MET A 359 8.10 2.13 9.58
C MET A 359 8.31 1.63 11.02
N PRO A 360 8.22 2.47 12.07
CA PRO A 360 8.29 2.01 13.46
C PRO A 360 7.25 0.95 13.83
N ILE A 361 5.99 1.12 13.43
CA ILE A 361 4.91 0.15 13.74
C ILE A 361 5.21 -1.19 13.07
N GLN A 362 5.53 -1.18 11.77
CA GLN A 362 5.83 -2.40 11.03
C GLN A 362 7.07 -3.11 11.59
N THR A 363 8.14 -2.36 11.89
CA THR A 363 9.39 -2.92 12.40
C THR A 363 9.21 -3.50 13.80
N ALA A 364 8.42 -2.84 14.67
CA ALA A 364 8.15 -3.34 16.02
C ALA A 364 7.41 -4.69 16.01
N GLY A 365 6.44 -4.86 15.12
CA GLY A 365 5.73 -6.12 14.97
C GLY A 365 6.62 -7.26 14.50
N LEU A 366 7.37 -7.01 13.44
CA LEU A 366 8.26 -8.03 12.87
C LEU A 366 9.43 -8.38 13.80
N ASN A 367 9.91 -7.43 14.61
CA ASN A 367 10.97 -7.68 15.60
C ASN A 367 10.60 -8.70 16.67
N GLN A 368 9.31 -8.93 16.94
CA GLN A 368 8.86 -9.92 17.91
C GLN A 368 8.85 -11.36 17.35
N LEU A 369 8.91 -11.50 16.04
CA LEU A 369 8.86 -12.82 15.42
C LEU A 369 10.21 -13.52 15.49
N PRO A 370 10.25 -14.84 15.74
CA PRO A 370 11.45 -15.64 15.58
C PRO A 370 11.89 -15.65 14.12
N SER A 371 13.16 -15.96 13.88
CA SER A 371 13.77 -15.94 12.54
C SER A 371 13.02 -16.82 11.55
N SER A 372 12.53 -17.98 11.98
CA SER A 372 11.73 -18.92 11.17
C SER A 372 10.40 -18.36 10.69
N LEU A 373 9.79 -17.40 11.40
CA LEU A 373 8.52 -16.78 11.05
C LEU A 373 8.67 -15.41 10.36
N THR A 374 9.88 -14.87 10.26
CA THR A 374 10.08 -13.51 9.71
C THR A 374 9.61 -13.39 8.26
N ALA A 375 9.89 -14.36 7.41
CA ALA A 375 9.44 -14.38 6.01
C ALA A 375 7.90 -14.39 5.92
N HIS A 376 7.24 -15.24 6.72
CA HIS A 376 5.78 -15.30 6.79
C HIS A 376 5.19 -14.01 7.35
N GLY A 377 5.71 -13.47 8.45
CA GLY A 377 5.26 -12.21 9.05
C GLY A 377 5.39 -11.02 8.10
N THR A 378 6.46 -10.99 7.33
CA THR A 378 6.67 -9.96 6.30
C THR A 378 5.62 -10.06 5.18
N ALA A 379 5.36 -11.26 4.67
CA ALA A 379 4.33 -11.49 3.67
C ALA A 379 2.93 -11.15 4.22
N ILE A 380 2.60 -11.57 5.45
CA ILE A 380 1.34 -11.23 6.14
C ILE A 380 1.18 -9.72 6.23
N SER A 381 2.20 -9.00 6.74
CA SER A 381 2.13 -7.54 6.91
C SER A 381 1.91 -6.81 5.59
N ASN A 382 2.59 -7.22 4.51
CA ASN A 382 2.41 -6.61 3.19
C ASN A 382 1.05 -6.95 2.57
N THR A 383 0.56 -8.20 2.71
CA THR A 383 -0.78 -8.61 2.25
C THR A 383 -1.86 -7.80 2.95
N ILE A 384 -1.80 -7.72 4.28
CA ILE A 384 -2.78 -6.96 5.08
C ILE A 384 -2.74 -5.48 4.70
N ARG A 385 -1.58 -4.90 4.48
CA ARG A 385 -1.45 -3.51 4.04
C ARG A 385 -2.14 -3.29 2.69
N GLN A 386 -2.01 -4.22 1.74
CA GLN A 386 -2.68 -4.13 0.44
C GLN A 386 -4.20 -4.18 0.58
N VAL A 387 -4.70 -5.14 1.36
CA VAL A 387 -6.14 -5.27 1.63
C VAL A 387 -6.67 -4.04 2.40
N ALA A 388 -5.96 -3.58 3.42
CA ALA A 388 -6.35 -2.40 4.20
C ALA A 388 -6.39 -1.14 3.34
N GLY A 389 -5.46 -0.99 2.37
CA GLY A 389 -5.48 0.09 1.40
C GLY A 389 -6.74 0.05 0.53
N ALA A 390 -7.07 -1.11 -0.04
CA ALA A 390 -8.26 -1.29 -0.87
C ALA A 390 -9.56 -1.03 -0.09
N VAL A 391 -9.67 -1.62 1.12
CA VAL A 391 -10.84 -1.42 2.01
C VAL A 391 -10.97 0.05 2.41
N GLY A 392 -9.87 0.68 2.84
CA GLY A 392 -9.86 2.07 3.29
C GLY A 392 -10.29 3.02 2.18
N THR A 393 -9.73 2.87 0.98
CA THR A 393 -10.11 3.68 -0.18
C THR A 393 -11.58 3.49 -0.53
N SER A 394 -12.06 2.25 -0.66
CA SER A 394 -13.45 1.95 -1.00
C SER A 394 -14.43 2.49 0.06
N LEU A 395 -14.16 2.27 1.35
CA LEU A 395 -14.99 2.76 2.44
C LEU A 395 -15.15 4.29 2.37
N LEU A 396 -14.05 5.01 2.22
CA LEU A 396 -14.07 6.46 2.28
C LEU A 396 -14.63 7.11 1.02
N VAL A 397 -14.42 6.50 -0.15
CA VAL A 397 -15.13 6.91 -1.37
C VAL A 397 -16.65 6.73 -1.20
N THR A 398 -17.07 5.61 -0.63
CA THR A 398 -18.50 5.35 -0.37
C THR A 398 -19.08 6.38 0.60
N VAL A 399 -18.38 6.67 1.70
CA VAL A 399 -18.82 7.71 2.65
C VAL A 399 -18.93 9.05 1.94
N MET A 400 -17.90 9.46 1.21
CA MET A 400 -17.90 10.71 0.44
C MET A 400 -19.08 10.76 -0.53
N THR A 401 -19.27 9.73 -1.37
CA THR A 401 -20.32 9.71 -2.39
C THR A 401 -21.73 9.77 -1.77
N ASN A 402 -21.99 8.95 -0.76
CA ASN A 402 -23.30 8.92 -0.09
C ASN A 402 -23.58 10.26 0.63
N ARG A 403 -22.58 10.86 1.26
CA ARG A 403 -22.71 12.15 1.93
C ARG A 403 -22.87 13.29 0.92
N THR A 404 -22.15 13.26 -0.19
CA THR A 404 -22.35 14.20 -1.31
C THR A 404 -23.79 14.17 -1.81
N GLU A 405 -24.35 12.97 -2.03
CA GLU A 405 -25.74 12.80 -2.45
C GLU A 405 -26.75 13.35 -1.41
N THR A 406 -26.46 13.11 -0.13
CA THR A 406 -27.31 13.59 0.97
C THR A 406 -27.29 15.11 1.03
N HIS A 407 -26.13 15.74 1.05
CA HIS A 407 -25.97 17.19 1.07
C HIS A 407 -26.58 17.85 -0.16
N PHE A 408 -26.40 17.26 -1.33
CA PHE A 408 -27.02 17.73 -2.56
C PHE A 408 -28.55 17.74 -2.47
N LYS A 409 -29.16 16.65 -1.97
CA LYS A 409 -30.62 16.56 -1.74
C LYS A 409 -31.10 17.60 -0.73
N GLU A 410 -30.38 17.82 0.35
CA GLU A 410 -30.67 18.84 1.37
C GLU A 410 -30.65 20.26 0.77
N MET A 411 -29.62 20.58 -0.03
CA MET A 411 -29.51 21.88 -0.71
C MET A 411 -30.66 22.11 -1.71
N MET A 412 -31.02 21.08 -2.46
CA MET A 412 -32.15 21.14 -3.39
C MET A 412 -33.48 21.35 -2.68
N SER A 413 -33.69 20.73 -1.51
CA SER A 413 -34.95 20.85 -0.73
C SER A 413 -35.11 22.22 -0.07
N THR A 414 -33.99 22.92 0.21
CA THR A 414 -34.00 24.27 0.88
C THR A 414 -34.11 25.44 -0.09
N GLY A 415 -34.47 25.20 -1.37
CA GLY A 415 -34.78 26.27 -2.33
C GLY A 415 -33.67 26.53 -3.37
N GLY A 416 -32.85 25.52 -3.64
CA GLY A 416 -31.83 25.59 -4.69
C GLY A 416 -32.43 25.83 -6.07
N ASN A 417 -31.95 26.85 -6.75
CA ASN A 417 -32.41 27.22 -8.09
C ASN A 417 -31.65 26.42 -9.14
N MET A 418 -32.32 25.92 -10.19
CA MET A 418 -31.66 25.15 -11.26
C MET A 418 -30.49 25.88 -11.94
N ALA A 419 -30.48 27.20 -11.91
CA ALA A 419 -29.38 28.01 -12.43
C ALA A 419 -28.05 27.90 -11.64
N GLY A 420 -28.08 27.37 -10.41
CA GLY A 420 -26.91 27.20 -9.53
C GLY A 420 -26.54 25.71 -9.29
N GLN A 421 -27.05 24.80 -10.08
CA GLN A 421 -26.92 23.35 -9.87
C GLN A 421 -25.44 22.88 -9.87
N GLU A 422 -24.61 23.44 -10.73
CA GLU A 422 -23.19 23.12 -10.79
C GLU A 422 -22.47 23.52 -9.48
N HIS A 423 -22.74 24.72 -8.98
CA HIS A 423 -22.17 25.20 -7.71
C HIS A 423 -22.63 24.33 -6.52
N MET A 424 -23.90 23.93 -6.49
CA MET A 424 -24.41 23.04 -5.45
C MET A 424 -23.77 21.65 -5.49
N ILE A 425 -23.47 21.10 -6.68
CA ILE A 425 -22.76 19.82 -6.82
C ILE A 425 -21.34 19.94 -6.26
N ILE A 426 -20.64 21.04 -6.56
CA ILE A 426 -19.29 21.30 -6.05
C ILE A 426 -19.33 21.41 -4.52
N GLU A 427 -20.25 22.20 -3.97
CA GLU A 427 -20.37 22.39 -2.53
C GLU A 427 -20.76 21.10 -1.79
N ALA A 428 -21.71 20.34 -2.32
CA ALA A 428 -22.08 19.02 -1.79
C ALA A 428 -20.91 18.05 -1.82
N THR A 429 -20.07 18.10 -2.88
CA THR A 429 -18.86 17.27 -3.00
C THR A 429 -17.85 17.65 -1.93
N ILE A 430 -17.63 18.94 -1.69
CA ILE A 430 -16.73 19.42 -0.61
C ILE A 430 -17.22 18.93 0.75
N GLN A 431 -18.52 19.04 1.04
CA GLN A 431 -19.10 18.58 2.30
C GLN A 431 -18.98 17.05 2.46
N GLY A 432 -19.20 16.28 1.37
CA GLY A 432 -19.00 14.84 1.38
C GLY A 432 -17.53 14.44 1.65
N ILE A 433 -16.56 15.20 1.14
CA ILE A 433 -15.13 15.02 1.43
C ILE A 433 -14.82 15.34 2.88
N ASN A 434 -15.38 16.44 3.43
CA ASN A 434 -15.24 16.84 4.83
C ASN A 434 -15.74 15.73 5.76
N ASP A 435 -16.92 15.16 5.49
CA ASP A 435 -17.47 14.03 6.24
C ASP A 435 -16.58 12.77 6.17
N ALA A 436 -15.96 12.50 5.02
CA ALA A 436 -15.00 11.41 4.89
C ALA A 436 -13.75 11.63 5.75
N TYR A 437 -13.28 12.89 5.89
CA TYR A 437 -12.17 13.21 6.80
C TYR A 437 -12.54 13.01 8.28
N VAL A 438 -13.79 13.21 8.68
CA VAL A 438 -14.27 12.88 10.04
C VAL A 438 -14.13 11.38 10.31
N VAL A 439 -14.47 10.53 9.34
CA VAL A 439 -14.30 9.07 9.48
C VAL A 439 -12.81 8.69 9.59
N ILE A 440 -11.93 9.35 8.82
CA ILE A 440 -10.46 9.16 8.93
C ILE A 440 -9.97 9.48 10.33
N ILE A 441 -10.46 10.55 10.96
CA ILE A 441 -10.12 10.90 12.35
C ILE A 441 -10.55 9.79 13.29
N GLY A 442 -11.76 9.24 13.13
CA GLY A 442 -12.25 8.12 13.93
C GLY A 442 -11.33 6.89 13.83
N ILE A 443 -10.92 6.52 12.62
CA ILE A 443 -9.97 5.41 12.38
C ILE A 443 -8.61 5.74 13.02
N GLY A 444 -8.12 6.98 12.88
CA GLY A 444 -6.87 7.45 13.50
C GLY A 444 -6.90 7.37 15.02
N LEU A 445 -8.04 7.73 15.65
CA LEU A 445 -8.22 7.64 17.12
C LEU A 445 -8.17 6.19 17.60
N ILE A 446 -8.75 5.24 16.87
CA ILE A 446 -8.62 3.81 17.19
C ILE A 446 -7.14 3.41 17.16
N GLY A 447 -6.40 3.79 16.11
CA GLY A 447 -4.97 3.56 16.01
C GLY A 447 -4.18 4.19 17.16
N LEU A 448 -4.54 5.39 17.58
CA LEU A 448 -3.92 6.10 18.70
C LEU A 448 -4.13 5.37 20.04
N ILE A 449 -5.37 4.98 20.33
CA ILE A 449 -5.69 4.20 21.56
C ILE A 449 -4.89 2.91 21.58
N LEU A 450 -4.84 2.18 20.50
CA LEU A 450 -4.09 0.92 20.40
C LEU A 450 -2.57 1.14 20.54
N SER A 451 -2.05 2.29 20.11
CA SER A 451 -0.62 2.61 20.19
C SER A 451 -0.11 2.75 21.63
N PHE A 452 -0.96 3.08 22.60
CA PHE A 452 -0.59 3.09 24.03
C PHE A 452 -0.19 1.71 24.56
N PHE A 453 -0.70 0.64 23.94
CA PHE A 453 -0.40 -0.74 24.33
C PHE A 453 0.87 -1.30 23.68
N ILE A 454 1.54 -0.56 22.81
CA ILE A 454 2.82 -0.95 22.22
C ILE A 454 3.85 -1.04 23.34
N LYS A 455 4.52 -2.19 23.44
CA LYS A 455 5.63 -2.45 24.36
C LYS A 455 6.93 -2.60 23.58
N ARG A 456 8.04 -2.19 24.20
CA ARG A 456 9.37 -2.48 23.65
C ARG A 456 9.70 -3.92 24.01
N VAL A 457 9.59 -4.82 23.03
CA VAL A 457 9.91 -6.24 23.20
C VAL A 457 11.15 -6.53 22.35
N GLY A 458 12.15 -7.19 22.96
CA GLY A 458 13.28 -7.75 22.21
C GLY A 458 12.85 -8.96 21.36
N GLN A 459 13.71 -9.39 20.47
CA GLN A 459 13.47 -10.61 19.67
C GLN A 459 13.31 -11.81 20.62
N VAL A 460 12.26 -12.59 20.43
CA VAL A 460 12.05 -13.83 21.19
C VAL A 460 13.10 -14.83 20.72
N SER A 461 13.91 -15.37 21.65
CA SER A 461 14.85 -16.44 21.32
C SER A 461 14.10 -17.70 20.89
N GLU A 462 14.70 -18.52 20.02
CA GLU A 462 14.06 -19.76 19.57
C GLU A 462 13.78 -20.72 20.73
N GLU A 463 14.62 -20.71 21.78
CA GLU A 463 14.41 -21.46 23.03
C GLU A 463 13.13 -21.03 23.78
N ASP A 464 12.87 -19.73 23.86
CA ASP A 464 11.63 -19.20 24.46
C ASP A 464 10.39 -19.50 23.61
N SER A 465 10.55 -19.63 22.30
CA SER A 465 9.47 -20.01 21.38
C SER A 465 9.06 -21.47 21.57
N GLY A 466 10.02 -22.38 21.69
CA GLY A 466 9.80 -23.80 21.98
C GLY A 466 9.10 -24.01 23.31
N ALA A 467 9.53 -23.32 24.36
CA ALA A 467 8.93 -23.39 25.69
C ALA A 467 7.50 -22.82 25.75
N LYS A 468 7.20 -21.77 24.99
CA LYS A 468 5.83 -21.21 24.89
C LYS A 468 4.88 -22.13 24.11
N ILE A 469 5.34 -22.72 23.02
CA ILE A 469 4.53 -23.67 22.22
C ILE A 469 4.24 -24.91 23.05
N GLN A 470 5.22 -25.42 23.81
CA GLN A 470 5.07 -26.59 24.69
C GLN A 470 4.11 -26.29 25.87
N LYS A 471 4.15 -25.09 26.45
CA LYS A 471 3.22 -24.67 27.51
C LYS A 471 1.77 -24.49 27.01
N VAL A 472 1.58 -24.16 25.75
CA VAL A 472 0.22 -24.04 25.16
C VAL A 472 -0.33 -25.42 24.84
N MET A 473 0.49 -26.34 24.32
CA MET A 473 0.07 -27.73 24.07
C MET A 473 -0.26 -28.51 25.34
N ILE A 474 0.43 -28.25 26.46
CA ILE A 474 0.14 -28.86 27.76
C ILE A 474 -1.14 -28.28 28.42
N LYS A 475 -1.62 -27.13 28.00
CA LYS A 475 -2.88 -26.53 28.49
C LYS A 475 -4.12 -26.96 27.70
N GLU A 476 -3.94 -27.53 26.52
CA GLU A 476 -5.02 -28.02 25.66
C GLU A 476 -5.19 -29.54 25.70
N THR A 477 -4.35 -30.26 26.46
CA THR A 477 -4.50 -31.64 26.91
C THR A 477 -4.98 -31.70 28.36
#